data_1b3006513092aed5ac59e00046be1b0c
#
_entry.id   1b3006513092aed5ac59e00046be1b0c
#
_cell.length_a   1.000
_cell.length_b   1.000
_cell.length_c   1.000
_cell.angle_alpha   90.00
_cell.angle_beta   90.00
_cell.angle_gamma   90.00
#
_symmetry.space_group_name_H-M   'P 1'
#
loop_
_entity.id
_entity.type
_entity.pdbx_description
1 polymer ?
#
loop_
_entity_poly.entity_id
_entity_poly.type
_entity_poly.pdbx_seq_one_letter_code
_entity_poly.pdbx_strand_id
1 'polypeptide(L)'
;MDTTQEQYSKIIESGNSAQLLAFLKSLDDKQRKNLVPLIKKDVKRLGEYQWHEVSIGGLRGGTYQQDGTKNQLEMLSLAIIGCYVRKDCKNIERNLLSSNEAVKQTLKWHCPEWLTDYINGDIKGGHFSIDYATLCDWIAEGYVGNITPQVIVSKITSASNLEKHRFSLDDHIWMVFNYPCGVAWSDQWYPKESKPEDAGERKWIYFFEKYITEKRINRIRVLQESLLAVNRNFNREQTCWYATLFTLLQPTIDECLQLQEELFSTFCCPQSKPVATALQAIKKIVDHRDFRYNEFITYLPQLFSATTKSIVDSALVIADKLAKQQSEKRPEIGFVE
;
A
#
# COMPACT_ATOMS: atom_id res chain seq x y z
N MET A 1 37.58 -13.87 -27.05
CA MET A 1 36.75 -12.83 -26.47
C MET A 1 37.04 -11.54 -27.25
N ASP A 2 36.01 -10.74 -27.50
CA ASP A 2 36.21 -9.39 -28.04
C ASP A 2 36.85 -8.52 -26.96
N THR A 3 37.69 -7.56 -27.36
CA THR A 3 38.38 -6.62 -26.45
C THR A 3 37.42 -5.95 -25.43
N THR A 4 36.20 -5.65 -25.89
CA THR A 4 35.11 -5.10 -25.07
C THR A 4 34.68 -6.05 -23.94
N GLN A 5 34.56 -7.34 -24.23
CA GLN A 5 34.16 -8.36 -23.24
C GLN A 5 35.26 -8.62 -22.21
N GLU A 6 36.54 -8.60 -22.65
CA GLU A 6 37.66 -8.74 -21.72
C GLU A 6 37.75 -7.55 -20.77
N GLN A 7 37.55 -6.34 -21.29
CA GLN A 7 37.55 -5.12 -20.47
C GLN A 7 36.41 -5.13 -19.46
N TYR A 8 35.17 -5.51 -19.86
CA TYR A 8 34.05 -5.67 -18.97
C TYR A 8 34.37 -6.66 -17.83
N SER A 9 34.90 -7.84 -18.16
CA SER A 9 35.23 -8.86 -17.15
C SER A 9 36.25 -8.34 -16.13
N LYS A 10 37.32 -7.66 -16.57
CA LYS A 10 38.29 -7.06 -15.65
C LYS A 10 37.67 -6.02 -14.74
N ILE A 11 36.75 -5.19 -15.26
CA ILE A 11 36.07 -4.18 -14.47
C ILE A 11 35.15 -4.82 -13.41
N ILE A 12 34.36 -5.86 -13.77
CA ILE A 12 33.51 -6.59 -12.82
C ILE A 12 34.35 -7.20 -11.69
N GLU A 13 35.47 -7.84 -12.02
CA GLU A 13 36.37 -8.43 -11.00
C GLU A 13 37.03 -7.36 -10.11
N SER A 14 37.24 -6.14 -10.60
CA SER A 14 37.80 -5.05 -9.79
C SER A 14 36.81 -4.48 -8.75
N GLY A 15 35.51 -4.71 -8.91
CA GLY A 15 34.46 -4.15 -8.01
C GLY A 15 34.29 -2.64 -8.10
N ASN A 16 34.75 -1.97 -9.19
CA ASN A 16 34.70 -0.52 -9.36
C ASN A 16 33.49 -0.07 -10.20
N SER A 17 32.40 0.32 -9.51
CA SER A 17 31.15 0.74 -10.15
C SER A 17 31.29 2.01 -11.01
N ALA A 18 32.11 2.99 -10.58
CA ALA A 18 32.34 4.21 -11.33
C ALA A 18 33.05 3.92 -12.66
N GLN A 19 34.03 3.01 -12.65
CA GLN A 19 34.74 2.57 -13.85
C GLN A 19 33.78 1.82 -14.79
N LEU A 20 32.87 0.98 -14.28
CA LEU A 20 31.87 0.31 -15.10
C LEU A 20 30.92 1.30 -15.77
N LEU A 21 30.42 2.29 -15.02
CA LEU A 21 29.51 3.29 -15.57
C LEU A 21 30.20 4.11 -16.70
N ALA A 22 31.44 4.54 -16.47
CA ALA A 22 32.20 5.23 -17.49
C ALA A 22 32.44 4.37 -18.75
N PHE A 23 32.76 3.10 -18.55
CA PHE A 23 32.92 2.13 -19.62
C PHE A 23 31.62 1.93 -20.42
N LEU A 24 30.49 1.68 -19.76
CA LEU A 24 29.21 1.50 -20.43
C LEU A 24 28.78 2.74 -21.22
N LYS A 25 29.09 3.94 -20.72
CA LYS A 25 28.82 5.20 -21.43
C LYS A 25 29.67 5.36 -22.71
N SER A 26 30.85 4.76 -22.75
CA SER A 26 31.72 4.83 -23.92
C SER A 26 31.35 3.88 -25.07
N LEU A 27 30.44 2.91 -24.78
CA LEU A 27 30.02 1.89 -25.72
C LEU A 27 28.83 2.35 -26.57
N ASP A 28 28.83 1.95 -27.84
CA ASP A 28 27.67 2.05 -28.71
C ASP A 28 26.62 0.96 -28.39
N ASP A 29 25.42 1.07 -28.99
CA ASP A 29 24.31 0.13 -28.75
C ASP A 29 24.65 -1.31 -29.17
N LYS A 30 25.42 -1.50 -30.22
CA LYS A 30 25.86 -2.82 -30.69
C LYS A 30 26.81 -3.47 -29.69
N GLN A 31 27.75 -2.69 -29.19
CA GLN A 31 28.72 -3.14 -28.18
C GLN A 31 28.03 -3.49 -26.88
N ARG A 32 27.10 -2.65 -26.38
CA ARG A 32 26.27 -2.95 -25.20
C ARG A 32 25.47 -4.25 -25.38
N LYS A 33 24.84 -4.43 -26.54
CA LYS A 33 24.10 -5.66 -26.86
C LYS A 33 24.99 -6.91 -26.89
N ASN A 34 26.24 -6.78 -27.33
CA ASN A 34 27.19 -7.89 -27.36
C ASN A 34 27.67 -8.30 -25.94
N LEU A 35 27.52 -7.43 -24.93
CA LEU A 35 27.82 -7.76 -23.54
C LEU A 35 26.71 -8.58 -22.86
N VAL A 36 25.46 -8.57 -23.36
CA VAL A 36 24.32 -9.21 -22.70
C VAL A 36 24.56 -10.69 -22.34
N PRO A 37 25.13 -11.55 -23.23
CA PRO A 37 25.40 -12.94 -22.87
C PRO A 37 26.38 -13.09 -21.69
N LEU A 38 27.37 -12.19 -21.60
CA LEU A 38 28.35 -12.20 -20.53
C LEU A 38 27.74 -11.70 -19.22
N ILE A 39 26.95 -10.62 -19.27
CA ILE A 39 26.19 -10.13 -18.12
C ILE A 39 25.28 -11.25 -17.57
N LYS A 40 24.55 -11.96 -18.42
CA LYS A 40 23.72 -13.12 -17.99
C LYS A 40 24.54 -14.21 -17.30
N LYS A 41 25.73 -14.48 -17.76
CA LYS A 41 26.64 -15.44 -17.12
C LYS A 41 27.08 -14.95 -15.73
N ASP A 42 27.40 -13.67 -15.59
CA ASP A 42 27.79 -13.11 -14.32
C ASP A 42 26.61 -12.95 -13.35
N VAL A 43 25.41 -12.63 -13.83
CA VAL A 43 24.18 -12.68 -13.03
C VAL A 43 23.97 -14.08 -12.44
N LYS A 44 24.16 -15.14 -13.25
CA LYS A 44 24.05 -16.51 -12.75
C LYS A 44 25.16 -16.85 -11.76
N ARG A 45 26.37 -16.44 -12.01
CA ARG A 45 27.56 -16.77 -11.18
C ARG A 45 27.58 -16.01 -9.84
N LEU A 46 27.24 -14.72 -9.87
CA LEU A 46 27.42 -13.83 -8.73
C LEU A 46 26.10 -13.41 -8.09
N GLY A 47 25.03 -13.33 -8.88
CA GLY A 47 23.74 -12.74 -8.50
C GLY A 47 22.67 -13.73 -8.10
N GLU A 48 22.73 -14.99 -8.49
CA GLU A 48 21.79 -16.01 -8.05
C GLU A 48 22.12 -16.50 -6.64
N TYR A 49 21.08 -16.82 -5.86
CA TYR A 49 21.26 -17.41 -4.53
C TYR A 49 21.72 -18.85 -4.65
N GLN A 50 22.90 -19.15 -4.11
CA GLN A 50 23.50 -20.48 -4.05
C GLN A 50 23.36 -21.05 -2.62
N TRP A 51 23.22 -22.37 -2.51
CA TRP A 51 23.22 -23.04 -1.23
C TRP A 51 24.66 -23.25 -0.75
N HIS A 52 25.01 -22.71 0.42
CA HIS A 52 26.30 -22.90 1.05
C HIS A 52 26.14 -23.73 2.33
N GLU A 53 26.85 -24.83 2.46
CA GLU A 53 26.90 -25.59 3.69
C GLU A 53 27.66 -24.81 4.76
N VAL A 54 27.05 -24.70 5.95
CA VAL A 54 27.64 -24.03 7.12
C VAL A 54 27.65 -25.04 8.26
N SER A 55 28.81 -25.24 8.87
CA SER A 55 28.95 -26.02 10.10
C SER A 55 29.09 -25.08 11.28
N ILE A 56 28.14 -25.06 12.19
CA ILE A 56 28.18 -24.28 13.43
C ILE A 56 28.07 -25.24 14.59
N GLY A 57 29.14 -25.34 15.40
CA GLY A 57 29.15 -26.17 16.61
C GLY A 57 28.92 -27.67 16.39
N GLY A 58 29.34 -28.21 15.24
CA GLY A 58 29.15 -29.63 14.89
C GLY A 58 27.78 -29.96 14.26
N LEU A 59 26.86 -29.03 14.17
CA LEU A 59 25.62 -29.18 13.45
C LEU A 59 25.81 -28.76 11.97
N ARG A 60 25.44 -29.65 11.06
CA ARG A 60 25.42 -29.32 9.62
C ARG A 60 24.13 -28.59 9.28
N GLY A 61 24.28 -27.41 8.73
CA GLY A 61 23.21 -26.58 8.21
C GLY A 61 23.65 -25.93 6.91
N GLY A 62 22.86 -25.04 6.37
CA GLY A 62 23.25 -24.27 5.21
C GLY A 62 22.43 -22.97 5.10
N THR A 63 22.93 -22.08 4.30
CA THR A 63 22.26 -20.81 4.00
C THR A 63 22.30 -20.55 2.50
N TYR A 64 21.25 -19.88 2.01
CA TYR A 64 21.24 -19.33 0.67
C TYR A 64 21.87 -17.94 0.67
N GLN A 65 22.93 -17.76 -0.10
CA GLN A 65 23.58 -16.46 -0.28
C GLN A 65 24.08 -16.28 -1.72
N GLN A 66 24.28 -15.04 -2.09
CA GLN A 66 24.86 -14.68 -3.38
C GLN A 66 26.38 -14.69 -3.27
N ASP A 67 27.07 -15.20 -4.33
CA ASP A 67 28.54 -15.29 -4.33
C ASP A 67 29.22 -13.94 -4.62
N GLY A 68 28.49 -13.03 -5.25
CA GLY A 68 29.01 -11.70 -5.54
C GLY A 68 29.17 -10.82 -4.31
N THR A 69 30.25 -10.06 -4.25
CA THR A 69 30.39 -8.97 -3.28
C THR A 69 29.32 -7.90 -3.50
N LYS A 70 29.02 -7.11 -2.46
CA LYS A 70 28.06 -6.00 -2.57
C LYS A 70 28.34 -5.11 -3.78
N ASN A 71 29.60 -4.74 -4.01
CA ASN A 71 29.99 -3.91 -5.15
C ASN A 71 29.75 -4.60 -6.50
N GLN A 72 30.05 -5.89 -6.59
CA GLN A 72 29.79 -6.66 -7.82
C GLN A 72 28.29 -6.78 -8.13
N LEU A 73 27.44 -6.97 -7.09
CA LEU A 73 25.98 -6.99 -7.26
C LEU A 73 25.44 -5.62 -7.71
N GLU A 74 25.96 -4.53 -7.16
CA GLU A 74 25.66 -3.18 -7.65
C GLU A 74 26.07 -2.99 -9.11
N MET A 75 27.25 -3.45 -9.48
CA MET A 75 27.74 -3.38 -10.87
C MET A 75 26.89 -4.22 -11.83
N LEU A 76 26.39 -5.40 -11.40
CA LEU A 76 25.44 -6.18 -12.21
C LEU A 76 24.17 -5.37 -12.45
N SER A 77 23.67 -4.65 -11.44
CA SER A 77 22.50 -3.76 -11.60
C SER A 77 22.72 -2.69 -12.66
N LEU A 78 23.90 -2.05 -12.66
CA LEU A 78 24.27 -1.06 -13.68
C LEU A 78 24.32 -1.68 -15.08
N ALA A 79 24.96 -2.84 -15.20
CA ALA A 79 25.10 -3.55 -16.48
C ALA A 79 23.73 -4.00 -17.03
N ILE A 80 22.84 -4.48 -16.18
CA ILE A 80 21.46 -4.83 -16.53
C ILE A 80 20.70 -3.61 -17.05
N ILE A 81 20.69 -2.52 -16.30
CA ILE A 81 20.00 -1.28 -16.68
C ILE A 81 20.58 -0.73 -18.00
N GLY A 82 21.90 -0.72 -18.14
CA GLY A 82 22.57 -0.12 -19.29
C GLY A 82 22.56 -0.96 -20.58
N CYS A 83 22.32 -2.29 -20.48
CA CYS A 83 22.51 -3.20 -21.62
C CYS A 83 21.31 -4.07 -21.97
N TYR A 84 20.40 -4.38 -21.01
CA TYR A 84 19.28 -5.27 -21.27
C TYR A 84 18.16 -4.56 -22.03
N VAL A 85 17.50 -5.32 -22.89
CA VAL A 85 16.20 -4.99 -23.47
C VAL A 85 15.12 -5.87 -22.84
N ARG A 86 13.83 -5.52 -22.99
CA ARG A 86 12.68 -6.19 -22.35
C ARG A 86 12.77 -7.74 -22.36
N LYS A 87 13.15 -8.34 -23.48
CA LYS A 87 13.27 -9.80 -23.61
C LYS A 87 14.34 -10.45 -22.71
N ASP A 88 15.33 -9.66 -22.28
CA ASP A 88 16.45 -10.11 -21.47
C ASP A 88 16.13 -10.06 -19.96
N CYS A 89 15.06 -9.36 -19.58
CA CYS A 89 14.69 -9.08 -18.18
C CYS A 89 13.97 -10.24 -17.49
N LYS A 90 13.78 -11.40 -18.13
CA LYS A 90 13.15 -12.56 -17.51
C LYS A 90 14.04 -13.12 -16.40
N ASN A 91 13.43 -13.43 -15.26
CA ASN A 91 14.10 -14.07 -14.11
C ASN A 91 15.31 -13.29 -13.56
N ILE A 92 15.28 -11.96 -13.58
CA ILE A 92 16.25 -11.17 -12.82
C ILE A 92 15.96 -11.38 -11.33
N GLU A 93 16.97 -11.83 -10.58
CA GLU A 93 16.86 -12.03 -9.14
C GLU A 93 16.44 -10.74 -8.41
N ARG A 94 15.55 -10.90 -7.42
CA ARG A 94 14.87 -9.81 -6.70
C ARG A 94 15.81 -8.70 -6.21
N ASN A 95 17.00 -9.06 -5.74
CA ASN A 95 17.91 -8.12 -5.09
C ASN A 95 18.92 -7.47 -6.06
N LEU A 96 18.96 -7.90 -7.32
CA LEU A 96 19.89 -7.33 -8.30
C LEU A 96 19.52 -5.90 -8.71
N LEU A 97 18.21 -5.58 -8.77
CA LEU A 97 17.75 -4.23 -9.08
C LEU A 97 17.27 -3.53 -7.81
N SER A 98 18.11 -3.48 -6.78
CA SER A 98 17.85 -2.69 -5.58
C SER A 98 18.13 -1.21 -5.82
N SER A 99 17.40 -0.34 -5.12
CA SER A 99 17.70 1.10 -5.16
C SER A 99 19.01 1.40 -4.45
N ASN A 100 20.00 1.78 -5.20
CA ASN A 100 21.27 2.31 -4.69
C ASN A 100 21.73 3.51 -5.51
N GLU A 101 22.75 4.23 -5.06
CA GLU A 101 23.24 5.43 -5.73
C GLU A 101 23.76 5.13 -7.15
N ALA A 102 24.35 3.97 -7.35
CA ALA A 102 24.84 3.54 -8.65
C ALA A 102 23.70 3.36 -9.66
N VAL A 103 22.58 2.75 -9.24
CA VAL A 103 21.36 2.63 -10.06
C VAL A 103 20.81 4.02 -10.41
N LYS A 104 20.72 4.94 -9.44
CA LYS A 104 20.26 6.32 -9.69
C LYS A 104 21.13 7.04 -10.74
N GLN A 105 22.43 6.94 -10.63
CA GLN A 105 23.34 7.54 -11.60
C GLN A 105 23.24 6.92 -13.00
N THR A 106 22.95 5.63 -13.06
CA THR A 106 22.72 4.94 -14.33
C THR A 106 21.42 5.39 -14.97
N LEU A 107 20.33 5.50 -14.21
CA LEU A 107 19.04 5.97 -14.71
C LEU A 107 19.10 7.40 -15.25
N LYS A 108 19.90 8.29 -14.63
CA LYS A 108 20.14 9.64 -15.16
C LYS A 108 20.80 9.64 -16.54
N TRP A 109 21.61 8.63 -16.83
CA TRP A 109 22.26 8.48 -18.12
C TRP A 109 21.42 7.67 -19.11
N HIS A 110 20.83 6.56 -18.65
CA HIS A 110 20.07 5.62 -19.47
C HIS A 110 18.89 5.06 -18.67
N CYS A 111 17.71 5.50 -19.00
CA CYS A 111 16.48 4.96 -18.45
C CYS A 111 15.89 3.94 -19.44
N PRO A 112 15.86 2.63 -19.13
CA PRO A 112 15.39 1.64 -20.08
C PRO A 112 13.87 1.64 -20.18
N GLU A 113 13.33 1.52 -21.38
CA GLU A 113 11.89 1.50 -21.67
C GLU A 113 11.12 0.40 -20.89
N TRP A 114 11.80 -0.70 -20.56
CA TRP A 114 11.18 -1.82 -19.84
C TRP A 114 11.05 -1.62 -18.33
N LEU A 115 11.60 -0.55 -17.76
CA LEU A 115 11.67 -0.37 -16.30
C LEU A 115 10.28 -0.26 -15.66
N THR A 116 9.38 0.50 -16.26
CA THR A 116 7.99 0.61 -15.79
C THR A 116 7.27 -0.75 -15.80
N ASP A 117 7.38 -1.51 -16.90
CA ASP A 117 6.80 -2.84 -17.01
C ASP A 117 7.37 -3.81 -15.98
N TYR A 118 8.67 -3.69 -15.69
CA TYR A 118 9.33 -4.51 -14.69
C TYR A 118 8.79 -4.23 -13.28
N ILE A 119 8.65 -2.96 -12.92
CA ILE A 119 8.10 -2.53 -11.63
C ILE A 119 6.64 -2.94 -11.47
N ASN A 120 5.85 -2.85 -12.53
CA ASN A 120 4.45 -3.28 -12.54
C ASN A 120 4.27 -4.80 -12.47
N GLY A 121 5.34 -5.59 -12.61
CA GLY A 121 5.27 -7.05 -12.63
C GLY A 121 4.85 -7.64 -13.98
N ASP A 122 4.86 -6.85 -15.05
CA ASP A 122 4.48 -7.28 -16.41
C ASP A 122 5.56 -8.12 -17.08
N ILE A 123 6.72 -8.27 -16.44
CA ILE A 123 7.81 -9.14 -16.88
C ILE A 123 7.91 -10.34 -15.93
N LYS A 124 7.75 -11.54 -16.46
CA LYS A 124 7.78 -12.79 -15.67
C LYS A 124 9.07 -12.90 -14.85
N GLY A 125 8.92 -13.11 -13.55
CA GLY A 125 10.04 -13.20 -12.60
C GLY A 125 10.64 -11.84 -12.23
N GLY A 126 10.06 -10.75 -12.69
CA GLY A 126 10.43 -9.39 -12.29
C GLY A 126 9.93 -9.09 -10.88
N HIS A 127 10.86 -8.87 -9.95
CA HIS A 127 10.56 -8.39 -8.62
C HIS A 127 11.55 -7.28 -8.27
N PHE A 128 11.09 -6.06 -8.33
CA PHE A 128 11.92 -4.92 -8.01
C PHE A 128 11.83 -4.58 -6.52
N SER A 129 12.96 -4.63 -5.82
CA SER A 129 13.04 -4.31 -4.39
C SER A 129 13.36 -2.83 -4.20
N ILE A 130 12.38 -1.96 -4.41
CA ILE A 130 12.46 -0.55 -4.03
C ILE A 130 11.45 -0.25 -2.94
N ASP A 131 11.80 0.71 -2.08
CA ASP A 131 10.85 1.27 -1.12
C ASP A 131 9.93 2.31 -1.78
N TYR A 132 8.92 2.72 -1.04
CA TYR A 132 7.95 3.70 -1.51
C TYR A 132 8.60 5.06 -1.83
N ALA A 133 9.54 5.52 -1.00
CA ALA A 133 10.19 6.81 -1.19
C ALA A 133 10.99 6.86 -2.50
N THR A 134 11.73 5.78 -2.77
CA THR A 134 12.46 5.63 -4.03
C THR A 134 11.55 5.56 -5.23
N LEU A 135 10.44 4.82 -5.14
CA LEU A 135 9.44 4.76 -6.22
C LEU A 135 8.89 6.16 -6.53
N CYS A 136 8.55 6.93 -5.49
CA CYS A 136 8.08 8.31 -5.66
C CYS A 136 9.13 9.23 -6.29
N ASP A 137 10.40 9.10 -5.89
CA ASP A 137 11.49 9.85 -6.51
C ASP A 137 11.60 9.55 -8.01
N TRP A 138 11.50 8.27 -8.39
CA TRP A 138 11.58 7.87 -9.79
C TRP A 138 10.37 8.31 -10.62
N ILE A 139 9.18 8.34 -10.02
CA ILE A 139 7.99 8.93 -10.65
C ILE A 139 8.22 10.43 -10.86
N ALA A 140 8.68 11.16 -9.83
CA ALA A 140 8.91 12.59 -9.89
C ALA A 140 10.00 12.99 -10.88
N GLU A 141 11.04 12.16 -11.03
CA GLU A 141 12.14 12.34 -11.98
C GLU A 141 11.79 11.85 -13.41
N GLY A 142 10.61 11.23 -13.59
CA GLY A 142 10.16 10.75 -14.90
C GLY A 142 10.84 9.48 -15.40
N TYR A 143 11.53 8.72 -14.52
CA TYR A 143 12.15 7.44 -14.90
C TYR A 143 11.10 6.34 -15.06
N VAL A 144 9.99 6.44 -14.35
CA VAL A 144 8.87 5.50 -14.44
C VAL A 144 7.55 6.26 -14.51
N GLY A 145 6.61 5.74 -15.28
CA GLY A 145 5.27 6.30 -15.40
C GLY A 145 4.23 5.18 -15.41
N ASN A 146 2.95 5.53 -15.20
CA ASN A 146 1.85 4.57 -15.24
C ASN A 146 2.05 3.36 -14.31
N ILE A 147 2.54 3.61 -13.09
CA ILE A 147 2.65 2.56 -12.07
C ILE A 147 1.25 2.19 -11.60
N THR A 148 0.97 0.88 -11.57
CA THR A 148 -0.35 0.39 -11.17
C THR A 148 -0.63 0.67 -9.69
N PRO A 149 -1.88 1.02 -9.33
CA PRO A 149 -2.24 1.30 -7.94
C PRO A 149 -1.87 0.16 -6.98
N GLN A 150 -2.02 -1.11 -7.41
CA GLN A 150 -1.64 -2.27 -6.62
C GLN A 150 -0.15 -2.27 -6.25
N VAL A 151 0.71 -1.88 -7.18
CA VAL A 151 2.15 -1.76 -6.92
C VAL A 151 2.42 -0.63 -5.94
N ILE A 152 1.80 0.55 -6.14
CA ILE A 152 1.93 1.69 -5.24
C ILE A 152 1.56 1.30 -3.81
N VAL A 153 0.36 0.75 -3.59
CA VAL A 153 -0.10 0.39 -2.23
C VAL A 153 0.71 -0.75 -1.61
N SER A 154 1.27 -1.66 -2.43
CA SER A 154 2.16 -2.72 -1.93
C SER A 154 3.48 -2.18 -1.37
N LYS A 155 3.90 -0.99 -1.81
CA LYS A 155 5.11 -0.30 -1.35
C LYS A 155 4.85 0.62 -0.16
N ILE A 156 3.62 1.08 0.04
CA ILE A 156 3.23 1.87 1.20
C ILE A 156 3.08 0.95 2.41
N THR A 157 4.19 0.64 3.08
CA THR A 157 4.21 -0.22 4.27
C THR A 157 4.01 0.53 5.58
N SER A 158 4.21 1.85 5.56
CA SER A 158 4.00 2.75 6.70
C SER A 158 3.64 4.15 6.20
N ALA A 159 3.14 5.00 7.09
CA ALA A 159 2.84 6.38 6.80
C ALA A 159 4.09 7.27 6.63
N SER A 160 5.29 6.73 6.85
CA SER A 160 6.54 7.49 6.68
C SER A 160 6.78 7.87 5.22
N ASN A 161 7.43 9.00 5.04
CA ASN A 161 7.85 9.53 3.72
C ASN A 161 6.72 9.91 2.75
N LEU A 162 5.45 9.99 3.21
CA LEU A 162 4.34 10.44 2.37
C LEU A 162 4.38 11.96 2.10
N GLU A 163 5.15 12.73 2.87
CA GLU A 163 5.22 14.19 2.73
C GLU A 163 6.18 14.67 1.65
N LYS A 164 7.11 13.83 1.22
CA LYS A 164 8.18 14.22 0.31
C LYS A 164 7.66 14.70 -1.05
N HIS A 165 6.60 14.08 -1.54
CA HIS A 165 5.99 14.42 -2.82
C HIS A 165 4.51 14.74 -2.64
N ARG A 166 4.05 15.85 -3.23
CA ARG A 166 2.66 16.30 -3.11
C ARG A 166 1.65 15.25 -3.59
N PHE A 167 1.93 14.56 -4.69
CA PHE A 167 1.04 13.53 -5.23
C PHE A 167 0.84 12.35 -4.27
N SER A 168 1.74 12.14 -3.30
CA SER A 168 1.54 11.10 -2.27
C SER A 168 0.33 11.39 -1.39
N LEU A 169 0.08 12.65 -1.05
CA LEU A 169 -1.08 13.07 -0.26
C LEU A 169 -2.32 13.36 -1.14
N ASP A 170 -2.10 13.85 -2.37
CA ASP A 170 -3.20 14.18 -3.27
C ASP A 170 -3.84 12.92 -3.88
N ASP A 171 -3.03 11.86 -4.19
CA ASP A 171 -3.46 10.69 -4.95
C ASP A 171 -3.16 9.36 -4.24
N HIS A 172 -1.91 9.08 -3.89
CA HIS A 172 -1.51 7.73 -3.46
C HIS A 172 -2.15 7.30 -2.15
N ILE A 173 -2.34 8.24 -1.19
CA ILE A 173 -2.96 7.92 0.09
C ILE A 173 -4.39 7.39 -0.06
N TRP A 174 -5.12 7.84 -1.07
CA TRP A 174 -6.50 7.41 -1.32
C TRP A 174 -6.56 5.99 -1.89
N MET A 175 -5.47 5.52 -2.47
CA MET A 175 -5.38 4.14 -2.97
C MET A 175 -5.44 3.11 -1.84
N VAL A 176 -5.03 3.47 -0.60
CA VAL A 176 -5.11 2.56 0.55
C VAL A 176 -6.56 2.18 0.90
N PHE A 177 -7.54 2.99 0.53
CA PHE A 177 -8.96 2.69 0.70
C PHE A 177 -9.54 1.87 -0.46
N ASN A 178 -8.89 1.89 -1.63
CA ASN A 178 -9.41 1.35 -2.88
C ASN A 178 -8.78 0.01 -3.28
N TYR A 179 -7.68 -0.39 -2.63
CA TYR A 179 -6.93 -1.60 -2.98
C TYR A 179 -6.50 -2.38 -1.74
N PRO A 180 -6.34 -3.72 -1.84
CA PRO A 180 -5.76 -4.51 -0.76
C PRO A 180 -4.35 -4.02 -0.43
N CYS A 181 -4.09 -3.76 0.85
CA CYS A 181 -2.80 -3.23 1.31
C CYS A 181 -2.48 -3.64 2.76
N GLY A 182 -1.28 -3.31 3.22
CA GLY A 182 -0.77 -3.70 4.53
C GLY A 182 -1.06 -2.72 5.68
N VAL A 183 -1.95 -1.73 5.52
CA VAL A 183 -2.19 -0.69 6.55
C VAL A 183 -2.64 -1.26 7.90
N ALA A 184 -3.52 -2.24 7.89
CA ALA A 184 -4.01 -2.89 9.12
C ALA A 184 -2.88 -3.66 9.83
N TRP A 185 -2.08 -4.39 9.07
CA TRP A 185 -0.93 -5.14 9.59
C TRP A 185 0.13 -4.19 10.14
N SER A 186 0.47 -3.14 9.44
CA SER A 186 1.41 -2.11 9.86
C SER A 186 1.03 -1.53 11.23
N ASP A 187 -0.23 -1.15 11.43
CA ASP A 187 -0.70 -0.57 12.68
C ASP A 187 -0.70 -1.53 13.87
N GLN A 188 -0.76 -2.84 13.64
CA GLN A 188 -0.72 -3.85 14.70
C GLN A 188 0.67 -3.96 15.39
N TRP A 189 1.74 -3.65 14.65
CA TRP A 189 3.11 -3.74 15.16
C TRP A 189 3.49 -2.64 16.14
N TYR A 190 2.70 -1.56 16.21
CA TYR A 190 2.95 -0.50 17.18
C TYR A 190 2.13 -0.76 18.44
N PRO A 191 2.77 -0.83 19.63
CA PRO A 191 2.10 -1.07 20.90
C PRO A 191 0.92 -0.09 21.08
N LYS A 192 -0.19 -0.58 21.62
CA LYS A 192 -1.36 0.27 21.93
C LYS A 192 -1.04 1.41 22.90
N GLU A 193 0.00 1.19 23.71
CA GLU A 193 0.47 2.10 24.76
C GLU A 193 1.55 3.07 24.24
N SER A 194 2.00 2.94 23.00
CA SER A 194 2.91 3.93 22.41
C SER A 194 2.19 5.26 22.37
N LYS A 195 2.78 6.25 23.03
CA LYS A 195 2.26 7.62 22.91
C LYS A 195 2.26 8.02 21.44
N PRO A 196 1.29 8.85 20.98
CA PRO A 196 1.27 9.36 19.60
C PRO A 196 2.63 9.91 19.14
N GLU A 197 3.34 10.57 20.04
CA GLU A 197 4.68 11.13 19.86
C GLU A 197 5.75 10.06 19.59
N ASP A 198 5.64 8.87 20.20
CA ASP A 198 6.59 7.75 20.03
C ASP A 198 6.24 6.88 18.82
N ALA A 199 4.96 6.69 18.54
CA ALA A 199 4.49 5.97 17.36
C ALA A 199 4.71 6.80 16.08
N GLY A 200 4.73 8.13 16.25
CA GLY A 200 5.03 9.11 15.22
C GLY A 200 4.21 8.93 13.94
N GLU A 201 4.81 9.38 12.85
CA GLU A 201 4.25 9.29 11.50
C GLU A 201 4.18 7.86 10.93
N ARG A 202 4.56 6.86 11.72
CA ARG A 202 4.62 5.46 11.28
C ARG A 202 3.27 4.76 11.36
N LYS A 203 2.39 5.19 12.29
CA LYS A 203 1.07 4.60 12.47
C LYS A 203 0.03 5.36 11.66
N TRP A 204 -0.68 4.65 10.81
CA TRP A 204 -1.65 5.21 9.88
C TRP A 204 -2.74 6.04 10.53
N ILE A 205 -3.24 5.62 11.69
CA ILE A 205 -4.29 6.33 12.43
C ILE A 205 -3.80 7.72 12.85
N TYR A 206 -2.58 7.84 13.42
CA TYR A 206 -2.01 9.12 13.83
C TYR A 206 -1.62 9.99 12.62
N PHE A 207 -1.21 9.37 11.52
CA PHE A 207 -0.97 10.06 10.27
C PHE A 207 -2.24 10.76 9.78
N PHE A 208 -3.38 10.07 9.71
CA PHE A 208 -4.63 10.67 9.30
C PHE A 208 -5.07 11.79 10.25
N GLU A 209 -4.98 11.59 11.56
CA GLU A 209 -5.32 12.62 12.55
C GLU A 209 -4.46 13.88 12.40
N LYS A 210 -3.12 13.72 12.27
CA LYS A 210 -2.16 14.80 12.05
C LYS A 210 -2.53 15.61 10.81
N TYR A 211 -2.65 14.95 9.66
CA TYR A 211 -2.86 15.64 8.38
C TYR A 211 -4.26 16.23 8.21
N ILE A 212 -5.25 15.68 8.89
CA ILE A 212 -6.58 16.32 9.03
C ILE A 212 -6.45 17.61 9.85
N THR A 213 -5.78 17.56 11.00
CA THR A 213 -5.56 18.72 11.88
C THR A 213 -4.78 19.82 11.17
N GLU A 214 -3.77 19.48 10.42
CA GLU A 214 -2.98 20.39 9.58
C GLU A 214 -3.71 20.85 8.31
N LYS A 215 -4.94 20.40 8.06
CA LYS A 215 -5.74 20.69 6.86
C LYS A 215 -5.06 20.32 5.53
N ARG A 216 -4.18 19.33 5.55
CA ARG A 216 -3.48 18.81 4.36
C ARG A 216 -4.28 17.74 3.63
N ILE A 217 -5.17 17.04 4.33
CA ILE A 217 -6.13 16.12 3.75
C ILE A 217 -7.55 16.45 4.21
N ASN A 218 -8.53 16.14 3.37
CA ASN A 218 -9.92 16.46 3.66
C ASN A 218 -10.52 15.45 4.64
N ARG A 219 -10.97 15.89 5.81
CA ARG A 219 -11.51 15.08 6.89
C ARG A 219 -12.76 14.29 6.46
N ILE A 220 -13.72 14.97 5.84
CA ILE A 220 -14.98 14.31 5.43
C ILE A 220 -14.71 13.23 4.39
N ARG A 221 -13.75 13.45 3.49
CA ARG A 221 -13.33 12.44 2.53
C ARG A 221 -12.71 11.22 3.21
N VAL A 222 -11.88 11.40 4.26
CA VAL A 222 -11.30 10.27 5.01
C VAL A 222 -12.41 9.45 5.68
N LEU A 223 -13.39 10.10 6.30
CA LEU A 223 -14.53 9.43 6.92
C LEU A 223 -15.35 8.65 5.89
N GLN A 224 -15.66 9.27 4.75
CA GLN A 224 -16.41 8.68 3.65
C GLN A 224 -15.68 7.47 3.05
N GLU A 225 -14.40 7.64 2.68
CA GLU A 225 -13.60 6.54 2.11
C GLU A 225 -13.43 5.38 3.09
N SER A 226 -13.36 5.66 4.41
CA SER A 226 -13.32 4.61 5.43
C SER A 226 -14.58 3.74 5.41
N LEU A 227 -15.77 4.32 5.28
CA LEU A 227 -17.03 3.59 5.18
C LEU A 227 -17.17 2.86 3.83
N LEU A 228 -16.81 3.50 2.71
CA LEU A 228 -16.82 2.88 1.40
C LEU A 228 -15.85 1.70 1.31
N ALA A 229 -14.68 1.81 1.92
CA ALA A 229 -13.67 0.75 1.95
C ALA A 229 -14.14 -0.50 2.73
N VAL A 230 -15.00 -0.33 3.73
CA VAL A 230 -15.65 -1.45 4.44
C VAL A 230 -16.42 -2.35 3.47
N ASN A 231 -17.15 -1.75 2.52
CA ASN A 231 -17.98 -2.49 1.56
C ASN A 231 -17.16 -3.25 0.51
N ARG A 232 -15.91 -2.84 0.27
CA ARG A 232 -15.00 -3.58 -0.62
C ARG A 232 -14.55 -4.91 -0.02
N ASN A 233 -14.59 -5.05 1.31
CA ASN A 233 -14.36 -6.29 2.06
C ASN A 233 -13.13 -7.09 1.59
N PHE A 234 -11.98 -6.43 1.42
CA PHE A 234 -10.74 -7.06 0.92
C PHE A 234 -10.29 -8.24 1.77
N ASN A 235 -10.23 -8.04 3.07
CA ASN A 235 -10.02 -9.06 4.08
C ASN A 235 -10.53 -8.55 5.44
N ARG A 236 -10.70 -9.45 6.40
CA ARG A 236 -11.25 -9.12 7.71
C ARG A 236 -10.45 -8.05 8.47
N GLU A 237 -9.14 -8.15 8.45
CA GLU A 237 -8.27 -7.24 9.23
C GLU A 237 -8.35 -5.83 8.68
N GLN A 238 -8.19 -5.67 7.38
CA GLN A 238 -8.24 -4.39 6.70
C GLN A 238 -9.64 -3.76 6.80
N THR A 239 -10.71 -4.55 6.61
CA THR A 239 -12.10 -4.10 6.74
C THR A 239 -12.40 -3.60 8.16
N CYS A 240 -11.94 -4.33 9.19
CA CYS A 240 -12.07 -3.90 10.58
C CYS A 240 -11.20 -2.69 10.92
N TRP A 241 -10.06 -2.52 10.25
CA TRP A 241 -9.19 -1.37 10.42
C TRP A 241 -9.85 -0.07 9.94
N TYR A 242 -10.55 -0.07 8.79
CA TYR A 242 -11.30 1.10 8.32
C TYR A 242 -12.39 1.53 9.31
N ALA A 243 -13.13 0.59 9.88
CA ALA A 243 -14.12 0.88 10.92
C ALA A 243 -13.47 1.46 12.19
N THR A 244 -12.24 1.02 12.52
CA THR A 244 -11.47 1.58 13.63
C THR A 244 -11.04 3.02 13.34
N LEU A 245 -10.52 3.29 12.14
CA LEU A 245 -10.14 4.63 11.72
C LEU A 245 -11.33 5.60 11.82
N PHE A 246 -12.49 5.21 11.26
CA PHE A 246 -13.72 6.00 11.36
C PHE A 246 -14.10 6.32 12.82
N THR A 247 -14.03 5.32 13.71
CA THR A 247 -14.36 5.50 15.13
C THR A 247 -13.37 6.44 15.83
N LEU A 248 -12.08 6.30 15.57
CA LEU A 248 -11.02 7.09 16.24
C LEU A 248 -11.01 8.54 15.79
N LEU A 249 -11.44 8.82 14.58
CA LEU A 249 -11.64 10.19 14.10
C LEU A 249 -12.87 10.87 14.76
N GLN A 250 -13.68 10.14 15.55
CA GLN A 250 -14.81 10.69 16.32
C GLN A 250 -15.73 11.60 15.48
N PRO A 251 -16.44 11.06 14.47
CA PRO A 251 -17.28 11.87 13.60
C PRO A 251 -18.36 12.62 14.40
N THR A 252 -18.59 13.88 14.03
CA THR A 252 -19.64 14.73 14.60
C THR A 252 -21.03 14.29 14.15
N ILE A 253 -22.08 14.84 14.77
CA ILE A 253 -23.46 14.60 14.35
C ILE A 253 -23.66 15.04 12.89
N ASP A 254 -23.19 16.23 12.51
CA ASP A 254 -23.33 16.75 11.15
C ASP A 254 -22.61 15.89 10.12
N GLU A 255 -21.40 15.41 10.45
CA GLU A 255 -20.64 14.48 9.58
C GLU A 255 -21.37 13.15 9.44
N CYS A 256 -21.95 12.59 10.51
CA CYS A 256 -22.75 11.39 10.43
C CYS A 256 -24.02 11.57 9.60
N LEU A 257 -24.69 12.74 9.71
CA LEU A 257 -25.85 13.07 8.89
C LEU A 257 -25.49 13.21 7.41
N GLN A 258 -24.34 13.78 7.11
CA GLN A 258 -23.83 13.87 5.74
C GLN A 258 -23.52 12.50 5.13
N LEU A 259 -23.06 11.54 5.95
CA LEU A 259 -22.59 10.22 5.52
C LEU A 259 -23.60 9.09 5.77
N GLN A 260 -24.90 9.40 5.83
CA GLN A 260 -25.93 8.39 6.14
C GLN A 260 -25.96 7.25 5.13
N GLU A 261 -25.79 7.55 3.84
CA GLU A 261 -25.79 6.54 2.78
C GLU A 261 -24.65 5.54 2.96
N GLU A 262 -23.43 6.04 3.23
CA GLU A 262 -22.27 5.19 3.48
C GLU A 262 -22.41 4.40 4.79
N LEU A 263 -22.99 5.00 5.84
CA LEU A 263 -23.27 4.30 7.09
C LEU A 263 -24.26 3.16 6.88
N PHE A 264 -25.34 3.38 6.13
CA PHE A 264 -26.35 2.34 5.86
C PHE A 264 -25.78 1.24 4.98
N SER A 265 -24.98 1.58 3.95
CA SER A 265 -24.33 0.59 3.10
C SER A 265 -23.41 -0.36 3.89
N THR A 266 -22.83 0.12 5.01
CA THR A 266 -21.98 -0.68 5.90
C THR A 266 -22.73 -1.86 6.53
N PHE A 267 -24.06 -1.81 6.64
CA PHE A 267 -24.87 -2.92 7.18
C PHE A 267 -24.79 -4.19 6.33
N CYS A 268 -24.44 -4.06 5.05
CA CYS A 268 -24.23 -5.19 4.14
C CYS A 268 -22.87 -5.89 4.36
N CYS A 269 -22.00 -5.35 5.22
CA CYS A 269 -20.69 -5.94 5.50
C CYS A 269 -20.84 -7.25 6.30
N PRO A 270 -20.15 -8.34 5.90
CA PRO A 270 -20.21 -9.61 6.64
C PRO A 270 -19.47 -9.58 7.98
N GLN A 271 -18.68 -8.54 8.25
CA GLN A 271 -17.90 -8.37 9.48
C GLN A 271 -18.72 -7.60 10.52
N SER A 272 -18.83 -8.15 11.74
CA SER A 272 -19.63 -7.56 12.82
C SER A 272 -19.12 -6.20 13.29
N LYS A 273 -17.80 -5.97 13.30
CA LYS A 273 -17.23 -4.73 13.82
C LYS A 273 -17.62 -3.48 13.00
N PRO A 274 -17.54 -3.47 11.67
CA PRO A 274 -18.03 -2.34 10.87
C PRO A 274 -19.53 -2.07 11.08
N VAL A 275 -20.36 -3.11 11.11
CA VAL A 275 -21.81 -2.98 11.34
C VAL A 275 -22.08 -2.33 12.71
N ALA A 276 -21.41 -2.83 13.76
CA ALA A 276 -21.52 -2.25 15.09
C ALA A 276 -21.04 -0.77 15.13
N THR A 277 -19.97 -0.44 14.42
CA THR A 277 -19.47 0.94 14.29
C THR A 277 -20.53 1.84 13.64
N ALA A 278 -21.14 1.42 12.54
CA ALA A 278 -22.19 2.19 11.87
C ALA A 278 -23.42 2.37 12.78
N LEU A 279 -23.86 1.34 13.48
CA LEU A 279 -24.98 1.43 14.45
C LEU A 279 -24.67 2.41 15.60
N GLN A 280 -23.42 2.49 16.08
CA GLN A 280 -23.03 3.49 17.08
C GLN A 280 -23.11 4.92 16.52
N ALA A 281 -22.73 5.13 15.27
CA ALA A 281 -22.89 6.43 14.60
C ALA A 281 -24.38 6.78 14.44
N ILE A 282 -25.20 5.83 13.98
CA ILE A 282 -26.66 6.01 13.83
C ILE A 282 -27.34 6.37 15.17
N LYS A 283 -26.93 5.75 16.27
CA LYS A 283 -27.46 6.09 17.61
C LYS A 283 -27.28 7.58 17.98
N LYS A 284 -26.26 8.25 17.45
CA LYS A 284 -26.02 9.68 17.70
C LYS A 284 -26.96 10.59 16.90
N ILE A 285 -27.45 10.13 15.75
CA ILE A 285 -28.21 10.93 14.80
C ILE A 285 -29.69 10.54 14.65
N VAL A 286 -30.10 9.42 15.25
CA VAL A 286 -31.46 8.87 15.06
C VAL A 286 -32.57 9.82 15.50
N ASP A 287 -32.29 10.71 16.47
CA ASP A 287 -33.25 11.73 16.98
C ASP A 287 -33.21 13.02 16.13
N HIS A 288 -32.30 13.12 15.16
CA HIS A 288 -32.19 14.35 14.37
C HIS A 288 -33.27 14.40 13.28
N ARG A 289 -33.82 15.61 13.01
CA ARG A 289 -34.89 15.82 12.03
C ARG A 289 -34.49 15.37 10.59
N ASP A 290 -33.19 15.47 10.24
CA ASP A 290 -32.67 15.12 8.92
C ASP A 290 -32.22 13.65 8.83
N PHE A 291 -32.53 12.83 9.86
CA PHE A 291 -32.26 11.39 9.81
C PHE A 291 -33.19 10.70 8.79
N ARG A 292 -32.59 9.94 7.89
CA ARG A 292 -33.30 9.22 6.81
C ARG A 292 -33.94 7.92 7.32
N TYR A 293 -34.97 8.04 8.22
CA TYR A 293 -35.55 6.87 8.91
C TYR A 293 -36.17 5.86 7.95
N ASN A 294 -36.81 6.31 6.85
CA ASN A 294 -37.42 5.40 5.85
C ASN A 294 -36.38 4.49 5.19
N GLU A 295 -35.20 5.02 4.91
CA GLU A 295 -34.09 4.28 4.35
C GLU A 295 -33.51 3.30 5.38
N PHE A 296 -33.27 3.76 6.64
CA PHE A 296 -32.78 2.90 7.70
C PHE A 296 -33.69 1.70 7.97
N ILE A 297 -35.02 1.89 7.96
CA ILE A 297 -35.99 0.81 8.19
C ILE A 297 -35.83 -0.34 7.18
N THR A 298 -35.43 -0.06 5.95
CA THR A 298 -35.22 -1.10 4.94
C THR A 298 -34.12 -2.11 5.31
N TYR A 299 -33.18 -1.72 6.17
CA TYR A 299 -32.09 -2.59 6.65
C TYR A 299 -32.43 -3.37 7.92
N LEU A 300 -33.52 -3.06 8.64
CA LEU A 300 -33.88 -3.73 9.89
C LEU A 300 -34.02 -5.26 9.76
N PRO A 301 -34.64 -5.83 8.72
CA PRO A 301 -34.70 -7.28 8.57
C PRO A 301 -33.33 -7.95 8.57
N GLN A 302 -32.36 -7.35 7.87
CA GLN A 302 -30.99 -7.82 7.83
C GLN A 302 -30.28 -7.69 9.18
N LEU A 303 -30.44 -6.57 9.86
CA LEU A 303 -29.85 -6.33 11.19
C LEU A 303 -30.41 -7.27 12.24
N PHE A 304 -31.71 -7.59 12.21
CA PHE A 304 -32.35 -8.55 13.13
C PHE A 304 -31.97 -10.00 12.84
N SER A 305 -31.55 -10.32 11.62
CA SER A 305 -31.04 -11.65 11.25
C SER A 305 -29.56 -11.83 11.56
N ALA A 306 -28.87 -10.80 12.07
CA ALA A 306 -27.46 -10.89 12.39
C ALA A 306 -27.18 -11.92 13.50
N THR A 307 -26.12 -12.71 13.34
CA THR A 307 -25.70 -13.71 14.33
C THR A 307 -25.10 -13.10 15.60
N THR A 308 -24.67 -11.84 15.53
CA THR A 308 -24.04 -11.11 16.63
C THR A 308 -25.08 -10.39 17.47
N LYS A 309 -25.32 -10.86 18.70
CA LYS A 309 -26.33 -10.33 19.63
C LYS A 309 -26.25 -8.80 19.80
N SER A 310 -25.06 -8.22 19.94
CA SER A 310 -24.90 -6.77 20.13
C SER A 310 -25.36 -5.93 18.93
N ILE A 311 -25.38 -6.49 17.72
CA ILE A 311 -25.95 -5.85 16.53
C ILE A 311 -27.46 -5.82 16.64
N VAL A 312 -28.07 -6.97 16.95
CA VAL A 312 -29.52 -7.09 17.11
C VAL A 312 -30.03 -6.17 18.23
N ASP A 313 -29.39 -6.19 19.40
CA ASP A 313 -29.74 -5.32 20.53
C ASP A 313 -29.64 -3.83 20.16
N SER A 314 -28.60 -3.47 19.41
CA SER A 314 -28.42 -2.09 18.94
C SER A 314 -29.48 -1.66 17.94
N ALA A 315 -29.83 -2.54 17.01
CA ALA A 315 -30.90 -2.29 16.02
C ALA A 315 -32.26 -2.16 16.70
N LEU A 316 -32.58 -3.01 17.72
CA LEU A 316 -33.79 -2.90 18.50
C LEU A 316 -33.91 -1.58 19.24
N VAL A 317 -32.85 -1.12 19.89
CA VAL A 317 -32.85 0.18 20.59
C VAL A 317 -33.14 1.33 19.61
N ILE A 318 -32.58 1.30 18.42
CA ILE A 318 -32.81 2.33 17.39
C ILE A 318 -34.28 2.25 16.90
N ALA A 319 -34.77 1.02 16.61
CA ALA A 319 -36.12 0.81 16.12
C ALA A 319 -37.19 1.25 17.15
N ASP A 320 -36.97 0.97 18.45
CA ASP A 320 -37.86 1.40 19.54
C ASP A 320 -37.93 2.94 19.64
N LYS A 321 -36.79 3.63 19.54
CA LYS A 321 -36.74 5.09 19.48
C LYS A 321 -37.53 5.66 18.30
N LEU A 322 -37.37 5.12 17.11
CA LEU A 322 -38.09 5.55 15.92
C LEU A 322 -39.62 5.30 16.06
N ALA A 323 -40.01 4.16 16.62
CA ALA A 323 -41.43 3.86 16.88
C ALA A 323 -42.08 4.86 17.85
N LYS A 324 -41.39 5.23 18.94
CA LYS A 324 -41.85 6.25 19.89
C LYS A 324 -42.01 7.61 19.23
N GLN A 325 -41.05 8.08 18.46
CA GLN A 325 -41.11 9.36 17.74
C GLN A 325 -42.28 9.41 16.74
N GLN A 326 -42.60 8.29 16.08
CA GLN A 326 -43.72 8.25 15.16
C GLN A 326 -45.05 8.22 15.88
N SER A 327 -45.16 7.60 17.06
CA SER A 327 -46.39 7.61 17.87
C SER A 327 -46.67 9.02 18.40
N GLU A 328 -45.65 9.78 18.80
CA GLU A 328 -45.80 11.17 19.27
C GLU A 328 -46.18 12.14 18.16
N LYS A 329 -45.84 11.84 16.90
CA LYS A 329 -46.17 12.67 15.72
C LYS A 329 -47.57 12.35 15.13
N ARG A 330 -48.28 11.29 15.57
CA ARG A 330 -49.69 11.06 15.18
C ARG A 330 -50.56 12.07 15.91
N PRO A 331 -51.27 12.97 15.19
CA PRO A 331 -52.29 13.79 15.84
C PRO A 331 -53.29 12.86 16.48
N GLU A 332 -53.70 13.18 17.71
CA GLU A 332 -54.89 12.55 18.33
C GLU A 332 -56.01 12.65 17.30
N ILE A 333 -56.42 11.50 16.75
CA ILE A 333 -57.65 11.44 15.99
C ILE A 333 -58.74 11.60 17.03
N GLY A 334 -59.17 12.84 17.26
CA GLY A 334 -60.26 13.15 18.10
C GLY A 334 -61.47 12.34 17.61
N PHE A 335 -61.91 11.40 18.42
CA PHE A 335 -63.24 10.82 18.29
C PHE A 335 -64.24 11.96 18.47
N VAL A 336 -64.79 12.46 17.37
CA VAL A 336 -66.00 13.25 17.40
C VAL A 336 -67.15 12.27 17.67
N GLU A 337 -67.72 12.34 18.89
CA GLU A 337 -68.97 11.70 19.23
C GLU A 337 -70.12 12.25 18.38
#